data_a12ed868089ee6663008687421ffe2d2
#
_entry.id   a12ed868089ee6663008687421ffe2d2
#
_cell.length_a   1.000
_cell.length_b   1.000
_cell.length_c   1.000
_cell.angle_alpha   90.00
_cell.angle_beta   90.00
_cell.angle_gamma   90.00
#
_symmetry.space_group_name_H-M   'P 1'
#
loop_
_entity.id
_entity.type
_entity.pdbx_description
1 polymer ?
#
loop_
_entity_poly.entity_id
_entity_poly.type
_entity_poly.pdbx_seq_one_letter_code
_entity_poly.pdbx_strand_id
1 'polypeptide(L)'
;IKLADRTHNMRTMGDMPRSKWKRISSETLEIYAPIAHRLGLNFTYRELQDLAFRFLHPWRYEILSKALNKSRNRRKDLIARVQGEVDTAFRQFGLSVRIMGREKTLYSVYRKMDSKHLSFSQVTDIYGFRIIVPDLTDCYTGLGTLHQLYKPLPGKFRDYVAIPKVNGYQSLHTTLIGPFGTNIEFQLRTHAMDVVAESGVAAHWLYKASEPNSDMSQRLGTQWLQSLLDIQQETHDASEFWDHIKIDLFPDAVYVFTPKSKIMALPRG
;
A
#
# COMPACT_ATOMS: atom_id res chain seq x y z
N ILE A 1 -17.74 -2.07 9.20
CA ILE A 1 -19.03 -1.62 8.64
C ILE A 1 -18.85 -0.30 7.89
N LYS A 2 -18.42 0.81 8.52
CA LYS A 2 -18.27 2.15 7.87
C LYS A 2 -17.35 2.19 6.65
N LEU A 3 -16.26 1.41 6.62
CA LEU A 3 -15.40 1.29 5.46
C LEU A 3 -16.08 0.56 4.30
N ALA A 4 -16.86 -0.49 4.60
CA ALA A 4 -17.62 -1.22 3.59
C ALA A 4 -18.71 -0.33 2.97
N ASP A 5 -19.46 0.40 3.81
CA ASP A 5 -20.44 1.39 3.37
C ASP A 5 -19.80 2.47 2.49
N ARG A 6 -18.66 3.05 2.93
CA ARG A 6 -17.94 4.06 2.15
C ARG A 6 -17.45 3.50 0.80
N THR A 7 -16.96 2.27 0.77
CA THR A 7 -16.52 1.62 -0.46
C THR A 7 -17.68 1.44 -1.43
N HIS A 8 -18.83 0.99 -0.93
CA HIS A 8 -20.06 0.87 -1.73
C HIS A 8 -20.48 2.23 -2.30
N ASN A 9 -20.55 3.27 -1.46
CA ASN A 9 -20.90 4.61 -1.86
C ASN A 9 -19.94 5.19 -2.91
N MET A 10 -18.65 4.90 -2.79
CA MET A 10 -17.66 5.32 -3.80
C MET A 10 -17.82 4.57 -5.14
N ARG A 11 -18.19 3.29 -5.13
CA ARG A 11 -18.48 2.53 -6.34
C ARG A 11 -19.71 3.06 -7.11
N THR A 12 -20.71 3.53 -6.37
CA THR A 12 -21.97 4.07 -6.92
C THR A 12 -21.98 5.61 -7.03
N MET A 13 -20.85 6.26 -6.83
CA MET A 13 -20.73 7.72 -6.83
C MET A 13 -21.19 8.36 -8.16
N GLY A 14 -21.08 7.63 -9.27
CA GLY A 14 -21.55 8.10 -10.58
C GLY A 14 -23.03 8.47 -10.64
N ASP A 15 -23.85 7.84 -9.80
CA ASP A 15 -25.30 8.07 -9.70
C ASP A 15 -25.65 9.27 -8.83
N MET A 16 -24.67 9.86 -8.16
CA MET A 16 -24.86 11.01 -7.29
C MET A 16 -24.64 12.35 -8.02
N PRO A 17 -25.30 13.43 -7.57
CA PRO A 17 -25.06 14.76 -8.10
C PRO A 17 -23.58 15.18 -8.04
N ARG A 18 -23.05 15.75 -9.12
CA ARG A 18 -21.64 16.17 -9.23
C ARG A 18 -21.19 17.13 -8.13
N SER A 19 -22.10 17.93 -7.59
CA SER A 19 -21.83 18.83 -6.47
C SER A 19 -21.32 18.12 -5.20
N LYS A 20 -21.67 16.84 -5.02
CA LYS A 20 -21.23 16.01 -3.88
C LYS A 20 -19.88 15.32 -4.11
N TRP A 21 -19.45 15.15 -5.37
CA TRP A 21 -18.26 14.39 -5.73
C TRP A 21 -17.00 14.88 -5.02
N LYS A 22 -16.72 16.18 -5.10
CA LYS A 22 -15.51 16.76 -4.51
C LYS A 22 -15.46 16.52 -2.99
N ARG A 23 -16.54 16.84 -2.27
CA ARG A 23 -16.60 16.69 -0.81
C ARG A 23 -16.40 15.24 -0.37
N ILE A 24 -17.19 14.30 -0.96
CA ILE A 24 -17.14 12.88 -0.56
C ILE A 24 -15.79 12.25 -0.95
N SER A 25 -15.21 12.61 -2.10
CA SER A 25 -13.91 12.10 -2.52
C SER A 25 -12.76 12.63 -1.66
N SER A 26 -12.76 13.91 -1.30
CA SER A 26 -11.76 14.48 -0.37
C SER A 26 -11.85 13.80 1.00
N GLU A 27 -13.05 13.70 1.57
CA GLU A 27 -13.29 12.98 2.83
C GLU A 27 -12.81 11.53 2.77
N THR A 28 -13.02 10.86 1.64
CA THR A 28 -12.56 9.48 1.44
C THR A 28 -11.02 9.38 1.44
N LEU A 29 -10.33 10.31 0.78
CA LEU A 29 -8.86 10.33 0.75
C LEU A 29 -8.24 10.74 2.07
N GLU A 30 -8.87 11.68 2.78
CA GLU A 30 -8.32 12.27 4.01
C GLU A 30 -8.62 11.44 5.26
N ILE A 31 -9.73 10.69 5.27
CA ILE A 31 -10.20 9.97 6.45
C ILE A 31 -10.24 8.44 6.21
N TYR A 32 -11.08 8.00 5.28
CA TYR A 32 -11.39 6.57 5.14
C TYR A 32 -10.25 5.75 4.56
N ALA A 33 -9.52 6.30 3.59
CA ALA A 33 -8.36 5.61 3.02
C ALA A 33 -7.22 5.45 4.05
N PRO A 34 -6.82 6.47 4.83
CA PRO A 34 -5.87 6.31 5.92
C PRO A 34 -6.30 5.28 6.97
N ILE A 35 -7.57 5.27 7.37
CA ILE A 35 -8.11 4.26 8.32
C ILE A 35 -7.96 2.85 7.73
N ALA A 36 -8.35 2.65 6.47
CA ALA A 36 -8.20 1.36 5.80
C ALA A 36 -6.72 0.92 5.74
N HIS A 37 -5.81 1.86 5.48
CA HIS A 37 -4.37 1.60 5.48
C HIS A 37 -3.84 1.21 6.86
N ARG A 38 -4.26 1.92 7.91
CA ARG A 38 -3.86 1.63 9.29
C ARG A 38 -4.35 0.25 9.75
N LEU A 39 -5.56 -0.11 9.36
CA LEU A 39 -6.12 -1.45 9.61
C LEU A 39 -5.47 -2.54 8.73
N GLY A 40 -4.54 -2.19 7.85
CA GLY A 40 -3.88 -3.12 6.92
C GLY A 40 -4.81 -3.62 5.80
N LEU A 41 -6.01 -3.05 5.65
CA LEU A 41 -6.97 -3.39 4.60
C LEU A 41 -6.50 -2.82 3.24
N ASN A 42 -5.37 -3.34 2.76
CA ASN A 42 -4.67 -2.75 1.61
C ASN A 42 -5.46 -2.79 0.31
N PHE A 43 -6.32 -3.79 0.12
CA PHE A 43 -7.23 -3.83 -1.04
C PHE A 43 -8.21 -2.66 -0.99
N THR A 44 -8.94 -2.52 0.11
CA THR A 44 -9.91 -1.43 0.33
C THR A 44 -9.24 -0.06 0.26
N TYR A 45 -8.07 0.09 0.87
CA TYR A 45 -7.27 1.33 0.81
C TYR A 45 -7.00 1.77 -0.62
N ARG A 46 -6.50 0.86 -1.46
CA ARG A 46 -6.17 1.15 -2.85
C ARG A 46 -7.41 1.45 -3.68
N GLU A 47 -8.47 0.68 -3.47
CA GLU A 47 -9.74 0.87 -4.17
C GLU A 47 -10.36 2.24 -3.83
N LEU A 48 -10.42 2.59 -2.55
CA LEU A 48 -10.92 3.89 -2.11
C LEU A 48 -10.12 5.05 -2.71
N GLN A 49 -8.79 4.92 -2.77
CA GLN A 49 -7.94 5.94 -3.38
C GLN A 49 -8.20 6.11 -4.88
N ASP A 50 -8.30 5.02 -5.63
CA ASP A 50 -8.52 5.08 -7.09
C ASP A 50 -9.92 5.61 -7.42
N LEU A 51 -10.95 5.16 -6.69
CA LEU A 51 -12.31 5.66 -6.85
C LEU A 51 -12.40 7.17 -6.50
N ALA A 52 -11.81 7.58 -5.38
CA ALA A 52 -11.80 8.99 -4.99
C ALA A 52 -11.05 9.86 -6.01
N PHE A 53 -9.91 9.40 -6.51
CA PHE A 53 -9.15 10.09 -7.55
C PHE A 53 -9.97 10.28 -8.84
N ARG A 54 -10.71 9.24 -9.26
CA ARG A 54 -11.58 9.30 -10.44
C ARG A 54 -12.59 10.43 -10.36
N PHE A 55 -13.20 10.64 -9.19
CA PHE A 55 -14.25 11.65 -9.02
C PHE A 55 -13.73 13.03 -8.58
N LEU A 56 -12.57 13.07 -7.93
CA LEU A 56 -11.93 14.32 -7.53
C LEU A 56 -11.22 15.02 -8.69
N HIS A 57 -10.55 14.24 -9.54
CA HIS A 57 -9.78 14.71 -10.69
C HIS A 57 -10.11 13.94 -11.98
N PRO A 58 -11.37 13.97 -12.47
CA PRO A 58 -11.84 13.11 -13.55
C PRO A 58 -11.04 13.27 -14.84
N TRP A 59 -10.66 14.49 -15.20
CA TRP A 59 -9.84 14.75 -16.38
C TRP A 59 -8.43 14.14 -16.28
N ARG A 60 -7.77 14.31 -15.13
CA ARG A 60 -6.44 13.71 -14.89
C ARG A 60 -6.50 12.18 -14.88
N TYR A 61 -7.55 11.64 -14.27
CA TYR A 61 -7.81 10.19 -14.26
C TYR A 61 -7.95 9.65 -15.68
N GLU A 62 -8.73 10.31 -16.54
CA GLU A 62 -8.96 9.89 -17.92
C GLU A 62 -7.65 9.93 -18.75
N ILE A 63 -6.87 11.00 -18.65
CA ILE A 63 -5.57 11.11 -19.36
C ILE A 63 -4.62 10.00 -18.93
N LEU A 64 -4.45 9.79 -17.62
CA LEU A 64 -3.56 8.75 -17.11
C LEU A 64 -4.04 7.36 -17.49
N SER A 65 -5.35 7.11 -17.45
CA SER A 65 -5.94 5.84 -17.89
C SER A 65 -5.66 5.57 -19.37
N LYS A 66 -5.84 6.57 -20.24
CA LYS A 66 -5.53 6.46 -21.67
C LYS A 66 -4.03 6.21 -21.90
N ALA A 67 -3.15 6.93 -21.21
CA ALA A 67 -1.70 6.76 -21.32
C ALA A 67 -1.25 5.35 -20.88
N LEU A 68 -1.81 4.85 -19.77
CA LEU A 68 -1.58 3.50 -19.30
C LEU A 68 -2.10 2.45 -20.30
N ASN A 69 -3.29 2.61 -20.83
CA ASN A 69 -3.86 1.67 -21.79
C ASN A 69 -3.06 1.62 -23.12
N LYS A 70 -2.57 2.76 -23.60
CA LYS A 70 -1.73 2.83 -24.81
C LYS A 70 -0.44 2.01 -24.70
N SER A 71 0.13 1.91 -23.51
CA SER A 71 1.36 1.14 -23.27
C SER A 71 1.12 -0.31 -22.82
N ARG A 72 -0.13 -0.78 -22.80
CA ARG A 72 -0.53 -2.06 -22.20
C ARG A 72 0.15 -3.29 -22.82
N ASN A 73 0.27 -3.34 -24.16
CA ASN A 73 0.89 -4.50 -24.82
C ASN A 73 2.39 -4.57 -24.51
N ARG A 74 3.12 -3.46 -24.66
CA ARG A 74 4.55 -3.40 -24.31
C ARG A 74 4.80 -3.77 -22.85
N ARG A 75 3.85 -3.47 -21.98
CA ARG A 75 3.91 -3.83 -20.54
C ARG A 75 3.70 -5.32 -20.31
N LYS A 76 2.76 -5.94 -21.01
CA LYS A 76 2.53 -7.39 -20.89
C LYS A 76 3.78 -8.18 -21.29
N ASP A 77 4.44 -7.78 -22.37
CA ASP A 77 5.67 -8.42 -22.85
C ASP A 77 6.80 -8.28 -21.83
N LEU A 78 6.96 -7.09 -21.24
CA LEU A 78 7.95 -6.87 -20.18
C LEU A 78 7.66 -7.72 -18.93
N ILE A 79 6.40 -7.76 -18.48
CA ILE A 79 5.97 -8.54 -17.32
C ILE A 79 6.24 -10.03 -17.57
N ALA A 80 5.82 -10.56 -18.72
CA ALA A 80 6.03 -11.96 -19.07
C ALA A 80 7.53 -12.32 -19.14
N ARG A 81 8.34 -11.45 -19.73
CA ARG A 81 9.79 -11.64 -19.81
C ARG A 81 10.43 -11.67 -18.42
N VAL A 82 10.17 -10.65 -17.58
CA VAL A 82 10.74 -10.59 -16.22
C VAL A 82 10.28 -11.76 -15.38
N GLN A 83 9.00 -12.16 -15.50
CA GLN A 83 8.48 -13.31 -14.80
C GLN A 83 9.19 -14.60 -15.19
N GLY A 84 9.45 -14.81 -16.47
CA GLY A 84 10.21 -15.97 -16.98
C GLY A 84 11.68 -15.98 -16.54
N GLU A 85 12.37 -14.83 -16.61
CA GLU A 85 13.77 -14.72 -16.17
C GLU A 85 13.90 -14.96 -14.65
N VAL A 86 12.99 -14.41 -13.85
CA VAL A 86 12.96 -14.61 -12.39
C VAL A 86 12.61 -16.05 -12.05
N ASP A 87 11.59 -16.64 -12.67
CA ASP A 87 11.20 -18.05 -12.42
C ASP A 87 12.38 -19.01 -12.71
N THR A 88 13.08 -18.79 -13.83
CA THR A 88 14.27 -19.57 -14.20
C THR A 88 15.38 -19.43 -13.16
N ALA A 89 15.68 -18.20 -12.74
CA ALA A 89 16.72 -17.95 -11.74
C ALA A 89 16.40 -18.64 -10.40
N PHE A 90 15.15 -18.53 -9.92
CA PHE A 90 14.74 -19.14 -8.66
C PHE A 90 14.79 -20.68 -8.71
N ARG A 91 14.38 -21.28 -9.82
CA ARG A 91 14.49 -22.74 -10.02
C ARG A 91 15.94 -23.23 -10.00
N GLN A 92 16.88 -22.46 -10.57
CA GLN A 92 18.31 -22.82 -10.52
C GLN A 92 18.86 -22.89 -9.09
N PHE A 93 18.31 -22.09 -8.18
CA PHE A 93 18.63 -22.13 -6.75
C PHE A 93 17.76 -23.09 -5.93
N GLY A 94 16.94 -23.92 -6.60
CA GLY A 94 16.07 -24.90 -5.94
C GLY A 94 14.87 -24.28 -5.19
N LEU A 95 14.57 -23.03 -5.43
CA LEU A 95 13.47 -22.31 -4.79
C LEU A 95 12.18 -22.44 -5.60
N SER A 96 11.14 -23.00 -4.98
CA SER A 96 9.78 -23.01 -5.55
C SER A 96 9.03 -21.77 -5.11
N VAL A 97 8.68 -20.89 -6.06
CA VAL A 97 8.09 -19.59 -5.76
C VAL A 97 6.85 -19.32 -6.60
N ARG A 98 5.95 -18.49 -6.07
CA ARG A 98 4.82 -17.94 -6.83
C ARG A 98 5.11 -16.47 -7.16
N ILE A 99 5.24 -16.18 -8.46
CA ILE A 99 5.54 -14.84 -8.96
C ILE A 99 4.27 -14.21 -9.51
N MET A 100 3.94 -13.03 -9.01
CA MET A 100 2.77 -12.26 -9.44
C MET A 100 3.21 -10.85 -9.86
N GLY A 101 2.96 -10.51 -11.13
CA GLY A 101 3.10 -9.14 -11.60
C GLY A 101 1.98 -8.26 -11.02
N ARG A 102 2.33 -7.05 -10.60
CA ARG A 102 1.40 -6.07 -10.05
C ARG A 102 1.57 -4.73 -10.73
N GLU A 103 0.50 -4.17 -11.22
CA GLU A 103 0.46 -2.77 -11.67
C GLU A 103 0.13 -1.85 -10.47
N LYS A 104 0.79 -0.69 -10.42
CA LYS A 104 0.43 0.36 -9.47
C LYS A 104 -0.90 1.00 -9.88
N THR A 105 -1.69 1.42 -8.88
CA THR A 105 -2.95 2.11 -9.09
C THR A 105 -2.72 3.47 -9.76
N LEU A 106 -3.71 3.97 -10.50
CA LEU A 106 -3.65 5.29 -11.14
C LEU A 106 -3.38 6.41 -10.15
N TYR A 107 -4.00 6.33 -8.97
CA TYR A 107 -3.76 7.30 -7.91
C TYR A 107 -2.31 7.27 -7.40
N SER A 108 -1.71 6.09 -7.24
CA SER A 108 -0.31 5.97 -6.82
C SER A 108 0.66 6.61 -7.84
N VAL A 109 0.37 6.43 -9.14
CA VAL A 109 1.13 7.07 -10.23
C VAL A 109 0.94 8.60 -10.17
N TYR A 110 -0.31 9.06 -10.06
CA TYR A 110 -0.64 10.48 -9.97
C TYR A 110 0.05 11.14 -8.78
N ARG A 111 -0.07 10.55 -7.58
CA ARG A 111 0.60 11.09 -6.38
C ARG A 111 2.10 11.22 -6.55
N LYS A 112 2.73 10.26 -7.21
CA LYS A 112 4.16 10.30 -7.46
C LYS A 112 4.54 11.40 -8.44
N MET A 113 3.74 11.59 -9.50
CA MET A 113 3.92 12.70 -10.44
C MET A 113 3.79 14.05 -9.74
N ASP A 114 2.77 14.21 -8.92
CA ASP A 114 2.46 15.45 -8.21
C ASP A 114 3.53 15.78 -7.16
N SER A 115 3.86 14.82 -6.27
CA SER A 115 4.82 15.05 -5.18
C SER A 115 6.26 15.24 -5.61
N LYS A 116 6.64 14.73 -6.80
CA LYS A 116 8.01 14.83 -7.34
C LYS A 116 8.11 15.68 -8.60
N HIS A 117 7.01 16.35 -8.99
CA HIS A 117 6.92 17.16 -10.20
C HIS A 117 7.38 16.43 -11.47
N LEU A 118 7.00 15.13 -11.58
CA LEU A 118 7.39 14.27 -12.71
C LEU A 118 6.32 14.24 -13.79
N SER A 119 6.76 14.15 -15.05
CA SER A 119 5.88 13.75 -16.14
C SER A 119 5.57 12.23 -16.07
N PHE A 120 4.51 11.79 -16.73
CA PHE A 120 4.15 10.37 -16.77
C PHE A 120 5.29 9.48 -17.31
N SER A 121 6.03 9.94 -18.31
CA SER A 121 7.18 9.21 -18.88
C SER A 121 8.35 9.05 -17.91
N GLN A 122 8.46 9.90 -16.92
CA GLN A 122 9.50 9.85 -15.88
C GLN A 122 9.14 8.96 -14.70
N VAL A 123 7.89 8.48 -14.61
CA VAL A 123 7.49 7.51 -13.60
C VAL A 123 7.91 6.11 -14.07
N THR A 124 9.10 5.70 -13.66
CA THR A 124 9.75 4.47 -14.14
C THR A 124 9.38 3.22 -13.35
N ASP A 125 8.81 3.35 -12.14
CA ASP A 125 8.48 2.24 -11.23
C ASP A 125 6.99 1.89 -11.23
N ILE A 126 6.38 1.87 -12.41
CA ILE A 126 4.96 1.49 -12.59
C ILE A 126 4.77 -0.01 -12.35
N TYR A 127 5.84 -0.80 -12.47
CA TYR A 127 5.81 -2.24 -12.36
C TYR A 127 6.33 -2.72 -11.02
N GLY A 128 5.60 -3.64 -10.44
CA GLY A 128 6.02 -4.37 -9.26
C GLY A 128 5.80 -5.86 -9.44
N PHE A 129 6.65 -6.66 -8.81
CA PHE A 129 6.47 -8.09 -8.71
C PHE A 129 6.39 -8.48 -7.25
N ARG A 130 5.46 -9.37 -6.97
CA ARG A 130 5.35 -10.03 -5.68
C ARG A 130 5.84 -11.45 -5.86
N ILE A 131 6.74 -11.86 -5.00
CA ILE A 131 7.29 -13.20 -4.96
C ILE A 131 6.93 -13.79 -3.61
N ILE A 132 6.14 -14.86 -3.65
CA ILE A 132 5.76 -15.61 -2.46
C ILE A 132 6.67 -16.80 -2.36
N VAL A 133 7.35 -16.92 -1.23
CA VAL A 133 8.29 -17.99 -0.92
C VAL A 133 7.78 -18.85 0.24
N PRO A 134 8.25 -20.10 0.40
CA PRO A 134 7.81 -20.98 1.47
C PRO A 134 8.11 -20.46 2.87
N ASP A 135 9.33 -20.00 3.14
CA ASP A 135 9.77 -19.61 4.47
C ASP A 135 10.58 -18.31 4.51
N LEU A 136 10.98 -17.91 5.71
CA LEU A 136 11.71 -16.67 5.94
C LEU A 136 13.13 -16.70 5.35
N THR A 137 13.82 -17.82 5.45
CA THR A 137 15.17 -18.00 4.91
C THR A 137 15.14 -17.84 3.39
N ASP A 138 14.11 -18.37 2.75
CA ASP A 138 13.88 -18.23 1.31
C ASP A 138 13.61 -16.78 0.88
N CYS A 139 13.08 -15.93 1.76
CA CYS A 139 12.98 -14.49 1.46
C CYS A 139 14.35 -13.86 1.22
N TYR A 140 15.33 -14.16 2.08
CA TYR A 140 16.68 -13.57 1.96
C TYR A 140 17.50 -14.27 0.87
N THR A 141 17.35 -15.58 0.69
CA THR A 141 17.96 -16.32 -0.44
C THR A 141 17.41 -15.79 -1.77
N GLY A 142 16.10 -15.59 -1.86
CA GLY A 142 15.45 -15.01 -3.03
C GLY A 142 15.89 -13.57 -3.30
N LEU A 143 16.13 -12.76 -2.27
CA LEU A 143 16.70 -11.42 -2.43
C LEU A 143 18.10 -11.49 -3.08
N GLY A 144 18.95 -12.39 -2.59
CA GLY A 144 20.28 -12.63 -3.17
C GLY A 144 20.19 -13.08 -4.64
N THR A 145 19.28 -13.98 -4.97
CA THR A 145 19.01 -14.44 -6.34
C THR A 145 18.59 -13.28 -7.25
N LEU A 146 17.69 -12.43 -6.79
CA LEU A 146 17.24 -11.25 -7.56
C LEU A 146 18.38 -10.25 -7.78
N HIS A 147 19.23 -10.01 -6.78
CA HIS A 147 20.36 -9.09 -6.89
C HIS A 147 21.49 -9.61 -7.78
N GLN A 148 21.60 -10.95 -7.97
CA GLN A 148 22.47 -11.55 -8.98
C GLN A 148 21.88 -11.39 -10.38
N LEU A 149 20.57 -11.54 -10.52
CA LEU A 149 19.87 -11.42 -11.81
C LEU A 149 19.85 -9.97 -12.32
N TYR A 150 19.52 -9.01 -11.45
CA TYR A 150 19.38 -7.59 -11.79
C TYR A 150 20.11 -6.70 -10.78
N LYS A 151 20.69 -5.60 -11.25
CA LYS A 151 21.41 -4.66 -10.38
C LYS A 151 20.45 -3.87 -9.49
N PRO A 152 20.68 -3.84 -8.16
CA PRO A 152 19.86 -3.06 -7.25
C PRO A 152 20.09 -1.56 -7.41
N LEU A 153 19.01 -0.79 -7.32
CA LEU A 153 19.06 0.67 -7.29
C LEU A 153 19.44 1.14 -5.87
N PRO A 154 20.56 1.88 -5.70
CA PRO A 154 21.02 2.31 -4.38
C PRO A 154 19.94 3.06 -3.58
N GLY A 155 19.83 2.78 -2.27
CA GLY A 155 18.88 3.42 -1.38
C GLY A 155 17.41 3.00 -1.57
N LYS A 156 17.14 1.99 -2.41
CA LYS A 156 15.78 1.48 -2.68
C LYS A 156 15.50 0.10 -2.09
N PHE A 157 16.36 -0.36 -1.21
CA PHE A 157 16.10 -1.55 -0.40
C PHE A 157 15.44 -1.17 0.92
N ARG A 158 14.43 -1.95 1.35
CA ARG A 158 13.76 -1.83 2.65
C ARG A 158 13.47 -3.22 3.19
N ASP A 159 13.90 -3.46 4.41
CA ASP A 159 13.63 -4.70 5.14
C ASP A 159 12.49 -4.47 6.15
N TYR A 160 11.28 -4.78 5.71
CA TYR A 160 10.10 -4.78 6.59
C TYR A 160 9.84 -6.16 7.21
N VAL A 161 10.76 -7.13 7.04
CA VAL A 161 10.73 -8.41 7.76
C VAL A 161 11.39 -8.24 9.11
N ALA A 162 12.61 -7.69 9.12
CA ALA A 162 13.35 -7.38 10.34
C ALA A 162 12.72 -6.22 11.15
N ILE A 163 12.16 -5.21 10.44
CA ILE A 163 11.51 -4.05 11.04
C ILE A 163 10.09 -3.92 10.48
N PRO A 164 9.11 -4.66 11.02
CA PRO A 164 7.73 -4.61 10.55
C PRO A 164 7.11 -3.22 10.67
N LYS A 165 6.17 -2.91 9.79
CA LYS A 165 5.37 -1.68 9.92
C LYS A 165 4.41 -1.80 11.10
N VAL A 166 3.95 -0.66 11.61
CA VAL A 166 3.02 -0.58 12.74
C VAL A 166 1.72 -1.39 12.51
N ASN A 167 1.28 -1.53 11.25
CA ASN A 167 0.13 -2.35 10.88
C ASN A 167 0.45 -3.84 10.66
N GLY A 168 1.59 -4.34 11.13
CA GLY A 168 2.01 -5.73 11.00
C GLY A 168 2.47 -6.16 9.59
N TYR A 169 2.58 -5.21 8.65
CA TYR A 169 3.04 -5.52 7.30
C TYR A 169 4.52 -5.92 7.31
N GLN A 170 4.82 -7.07 6.72
CA GLN A 170 6.17 -7.61 6.53
C GLN A 170 6.43 -7.95 5.06
N SER A 171 7.59 -7.58 4.55
CA SER A 171 8.09 -7.93 3.21
C SER A 171 9.50 -7.39 3.02
N LEU A 172 10.34 -8.04 2.23
CA LEU A 172 11.54 -7.39 1.68
C LEU A 172 11.16 -6.62 0.43
N HIS A 173 11.55 -5.36 0.34
CA HIS A 173 11.36 -4.50 -0.83
C HIS A 173 12.68 -4.17 -1.46
N THR A 174 12.83 -4.41 -2.74
CA THR A 174 13.99 -3.96 -3.51
C THR A 174 13.55 -3.43 -4.86
N THR A 175 14.23 -2.39 -5.36
CA THR A 175 14.03 -1.90 -6.72
C THR A 175 15.27 -2.21 -7.54
N LEU A 176 15.08 -2.90 -8.64
CA LEU A 176 16.15 -3.39 -9.50
C LEU A 176 16.05 -2.77 -10.90
N ILE A 177 17.18 -2.68 -11.59
CA ILE A 177 17.26 -2.26 -12.99
C ILE A 177 17.06 -3.51 -13.84
N GLY A 178 15.83 -3.69 -14.33
CA GLY A 178 15.45 -4.81 -15.17
C GLY A 178 15.73 -4.58 -16.66
N PRO A 179 15.12 -5.40 -17.54
CA PRO A 179 15.26 -5.28 -18.98
C PRO A 179 14.94 -3.87 -19.48
N PHE A 180 15.69 -3.42 -20.50
CA PHE A 180 15.56 -2.09 -21.11
C PHE A 180 15.78 -0.91 -20.14
N GLY A 181 16.55 -1.11 -19.05
CA GLY A 181 16.79 -0.08 -18.05
C GLY A 181 15.56 0.32 -17.23
N THR A 182 14.52 -0.50 -17.23
CA THR A 182 13.27 -0.23 -16.51
C THR A 182 13.44 -0.54 -15.02
N ASN A 183 13.09 0.40 -14.15
CA ASN A 183 13.08 0.15 -12.71
C ASN A 183 11.88 -0.72 -12.33
N ILE A 184 12.16 -1.83 -11.67
CA ILE A 184 11.17 -2.83 -11.26
C ILE A 184 11.24 -3.01 -9.74
N GLU A 185 10.12 -2.84 -9.07
CA GLU A 185 9.99 -3.09 -7.64
C GLU A 185 9.66 -4.57 -7.38
N PHE A 186 10.45 -5.22 -6.55
CA PHE A 186 10.19 -6.59 -6.09
C PHE A 186 9.84 -6.59 -4.60
N GLN A 187 8.84 -7.38 -4.27
CA GLN A 187 8.37 -7.62 -2.91
C GLN A 187 8.44 -9.11 -2.62
N LEU A 188 9.33 -9.52 -1.71
CA LEU A 188 9.45 -10.92 -1.29
C LEU A 188 8.83 -11.09 0.08
N ARG A 189 8.04 -12.13 0.25
CA ARG A 189 7.38 -12.46 1.52
C ARG A 189 6.89 -13.90 1.54
N THR A 190 6.69 -14.44 2.73
CA THR A 190 6.08 -15.76 2.89
C THR A 190 4.57 -15.69 2.63
N HIS A 191 3.92 -16.86 2.52
CA HIS A 191 2.46 -16.92 2.37
C HIS A 191 1.74 -16.27 3.56
N ALA A 192 2.20 -16.50 4.79
CA ALA A 192 1.62 -15.89 5.99
C ALA A 192 1.72 -14.36 5.95
N MET A 193 2.89 -13.81 5.58
CA MET A 193 3.07 -12.37 5.39
C MET A 193 2.18 -11.81 4.28
N ASP A 194 1.92 -12.58 3.21
CA ASP A 194 1.04 -12.16 2.11
C ASP A 194 -0.41 -12.04 2.57
N VAL A 195 -0.89 -13.00 3.34
CA VAL A 195 -2.25 -12.97 3.93
C VAL A 195 -2.42 -11.73 4.82
N VAL A 196 -1.46 -11.46 5.72
CA VAL A 196 -1.48 -10.25 6.56
C VAL A 196 -1.44 -8.98 5.72
N ALA A 197 -0.60 -8.95 4.68
CA ALA A 197 -0.45 -7.78 3.81
C ALA A 197 -1.70 -7.48 2.96
N GLU A 198 -2.52 -8.47 2.62
CA GLU A 198 -3.74 -8.26 1.81
C GLU A 198 -5.00 -8.06 2.68
N SER A 199 -5.12 -8.78 3.78
CA SER A 199 -6.34 -8.80 4.60
C SER A 199 -6.22 -7.97 5.89
N GLY A 200 -5.02 -7.48 6.21
CA GLY A 200 -4.77 -6.64 7.37
C GLY A 200 -4.98 -7.34 8.70
N VAL A 201 -5.25 -6.56 9.72
CA VAL A 201 -5.49 -7.05 11.10
C VAL A 201 -6.61 -8.10 11.14
N ALA A 202 -7.60 -8.01 10.25
CA ALA A 202 -8.70 -8.99 10.18
C ALA A 202 -8.21 -10.40 9.81
N ALA A 203 -7.13 -10.54 9.05
CA ALA A 203 -6.55 -11.85 8.71
C ALA A 203 -6.00 -12.58 9.93
N HIS A 204 -5.47 -11.85 10.90
CA HIS A 204 -4.99 -12.44 12.15
C HIS A 204 -6.09 -13.14 12.94
N TRP A 205 -7.31 -12.63 12.91
CA TRP A 205 -8.46 -13.25 13.58
C TRP A 205 -8.89 -14.57 12.90
N LEU A 206 -8.81 -14.62 11.57
CA LEU A 206 -9.18 -15.81 10.80
C LEU A 206 -8.11 -16.91 10.89
N TYR A 207 -6.82 -16.55 10.92
CA TYR A 207 -5.72 -17.49 10.96
C TYR A 207 -5.46 -18.07 12.35
N LYS A 208 -5.81 -17.35 13.42
CA LYS A 208 -5.61 -17.78 14.83
C LYS A 208 -6.51 -18.94 15.28
N ALA A 209 -7.56 -19.24 14.56
CA ALA A 209 -8.31 -20.46 14.86
C ALA A 209 -7.47 -21.72 14.67
N SER A 210 -6.26 -21.61 14.08
CA SER A 210 -5.45 -22.75 13.65
C SER A 210 -4.06 -22.89 14.27
N GLU A 211 -3.45 -21.84 14.93
CA GLU A 211 -2.09 -21.98 15.52
C GLU A 211 -1.83 -21.12 16.77
N PRO A 212 -1.14 -21.70 17.83
CA PRO A 212 -1.00 -21.03 19.14
C PRO A 212 0.14 -20.03 19.32
N ASN A 213 1.02 -19.76 18.33
CA ASN A 213 2.32 -19.12 18.59
C ASN A 213 2.67 -17.88 17.73
N SER A 214 1.79 -16.91 17.52
CA SER A 214 2.15 -15.67 16.80
C SER A 214 1.99 -14.41 17.67
N ASP A 215 3.02 -14.11 18.49
CA ASP A 215 2.84 -13.22 19.66
C ASP A 215 3.02 -11.70 19.41
N MET A 216 3.82 -11.25 18.44
CA MET A 216 4.23 -9.84 18.35
C MET A 216 3.37 -8.95 17.44
N SER A 217 2.99 -9.41 16.28
CA SER A 217 2.15 -8.64 15.34
C SER A 217 0.71 -8.49 15.82
N GLN A 218 0.25 -9.44 16.68
CA GLN A 218 -1.06 -9.40 17.29
C GLN A 218 -1.17 -8.34 18.36
N ARG A 219 -0.14 -8.17 19.19
CA ARG A 219 -0.13 -7.18 20.28
C ARG A 219 -0.26 -5.78 19.69
N LEU A 220 0.43 -5.49 18.60
CA LEU A 220 0.41 -4.17 17.96
C LEU A 220 -0.96 -3.82 17.37
N GLY A 221 -1.60 -4.75 16.64
CA GLY A 221 -2.93 -4.51 16.07
C GLY A 221 -4.03 -4.43 17.13
N THR A 222 -3.96 -5.28 18.16
CA THR A 222 -4.93 -5.30 19.28
C THR A 222 -4.74 -4.06 20.16
N GLN A 223 -3.51 -3.67 20.45
CA GLN A 223 -3.20 -2.45 21.22
C GLN A 223 -3.71 -1.20 20.50
N TRP A 224 -3.54 -1.11 19.18
CA TRP A 224 -4.05 0.04 18.45
C TRP A 224 -5.60 0.09 18.42
N LEU A 225 -6.27 -1.06 18.22
CA LEU A 225 -7.73 -1.12 18.33
C LEU A 225 -8.22 -0.76 19.74
N GLN A 226 -7.49 -1.19 20.77
CA GLN A 226 -7.80 -0.84 22.15
C GLN A 226 -7.61 0.67 22.36
N SER A 227 -6.52 1.26 21.91
CA SER A 227 -6.30 2.70 22.00
C SER A 227 -7.38 3.52 21.28
N LEU A 228 -7.90 3.04 20.15
CA LEU A 228 -9.04 3.68 19.49
C LEU A 228 -10.32 3.62 20.32
N LEU A 229 -10.57 2.49 21.00
CA LEU A 229 -11.73 2.36 21.88
C LEU A 229 -11.59 3.25 23.11
N ASP A 230 -10.37 3.34 23.67
CA ASP A 230 -10.08 4.21 24.80
C ASP A 230 -10.27 5.69 24.43
N ILE A 231 -9.74 6.13 23.29
CA ILE A 231 -9.96 7.47 22.75
C ILE A 231 -11.45 7.75 22.51
N GLN A 232 -12.21 6.76 22.00
CA GLN A 232 -13.64 6.93 21.79
C GLN A 232 -14.42 7.08 23.11
N GLN A 233 -13.95 6.45 24.19
CA GLN A 233 -14.58 6.58 25.51
C GLN A 233 -14.23 7.90 26.21
N GLU A 234 -13.04 8.43 25.96
CA GLU A 234 -12.53 9.66 26.59
C GLU A 234 -13.01 10.92 25.88
N THR A 235 -13.35 10.84 24.58
CA THR A 235 -13.75 12.01 23.79
C THR A 235 -15.28 12.14 23.74
N HIS A 236 -15.78 13.31 24.13
CA HIS A 236 -17.22 13.62 24.12
C HIS A 236 -17.66 14.31 22.82
N ASP A 237 -16.73 14.77 21.98
CA ASP A 237 -17.00 15.45 20.71
C ASP A 237 -16.36 14.70 19.53
N ALA A 238 -17.17 14.55 18.46
CA ALA A 238 -16.71 13.90 17.21
C ALA A 238 -15.51 14.63 16.55
N SER A 239 -15.36 15.95 16.75
CA SER A 239 -14.22 16.71 16.24
C SER A 239 -12.93 16.39 16.98
N GLU A 240 -12.99 16.31 18.30
CA GLU A 240 -11.87 15.97 19.17
C GLU A 240 -11.41 14.51 18.93
N PHE A 241 -12.35 13.58 18.81
CA PHE A 241 -12.08 12.21 18.43
C PHE A 241 -11.32 12.12 17.09
N TRP A 242 -11.74 12.91 16.09
CA TRP A 242 -11.07 12.94 14.80
C TRP A 242 -9.65 13.53 14.86
N ASP A 243 -9.43 14.52 15.69
CA ASP A 243 -8.11 15.13 15.84
C ASP A 243 -7.13 14.17 16.53
N HIS A 244 -7.57 13.43 17.53
CA HIS A 244 -6.79 12.35 18.15
C HIS A 244 -6.48 11.22 17.16
N ILE A 245 -7.46 10.79 16.37
CA ILE A 245 -7.23 9.77 15.31
C ILE A 245 -6.22 10.27 14.28
N LYS A 246 -6.25 11.55 13.87
CA LYS A 246 -5.26 12.09 12.91
C LYS A 246 -3.84 12.00 13.46
N ILE A 247 -3.62 12.31 14.73
CA ILE A 247 -2.30 12.19 15.38
C ILE A 247 -1.80 10.74 15.28
N ASP A 248 -2.67 9.80 15.55
CA ASP A 248 -2.33 8.36 15.55
C ASP A 248 -2.17 7.77 14.13
N LEU A 249 -2.92 8.32 13.16
CA LEU A 249 -2.85 7.90 11.75
C LEU A 249 -1.56 8.35 11.03
N PHE A 250 -0.95 9.45 11.47
CA PHE A 250 0.22 10.04 10.81
C PHE A 250 1.41 10.18 11.78
N PRO A 251 2.01 9.08 12.25
CA PRO A 251 3.10 9.10 13.22
C PRO A 251 4.37 9.79 12.70
N ASP A 252 4.49 10.00 11.39
CA ASP A 252 5.61 10.70 10.75
C ASP A 252 5.38 12.23 10.68
N ALA A 253 4.26 12.73 11.17
CA ALA A 253 3.97 14.16 11.24
C ALA A 253 4.22 14.69 12.66
N VAL A 254 4.75 15.89 12.76
CA VAL A 254 4.83 16.64 14.03
C VAL A 254 3.56 17.48 14.14
N TYR A 255 2.82 17.28 15.21
CA TYR A 255 1.60 18.04 15.47
C TYR A 255 1.89 19.20 16.40
N VAL A 256 1.51 20.38 16.00
CA VAL A 256 1.62 21.61 16.80
C VAL A 256 0.23 22.18 17.07
N PHE A 257 0.05 22.68 18.30
CA PHE A 257 -1.16 23.39 18.66
C PHE A 257 -1.00 24.87 18.34
N THR A 258 -1.95 25.42 17.60
CA THR A 258 -2.01 26.86 17.42
C THR A 258 -2.52 27.54 18.69
N PRO A 259 -2.30 28.85 18.88
CA PRO A 259 -2.84 29.60 20.02
C PRO A 259 -4.39 29.56 20.11
N LYS A 260 -5.06 29.15 19.04
CA LYS A 260 -6.53 28.98 18.97
C LYS A 260 -6.95 27.49 19.15
N SER A 261 -6.10 26.66 19.77
CA SER A 261 -6.33 25.24 20.03
C SER A 261 -6.64 24.38 18.79
N LYS A 262 -6.19 24.82 17.60
CA LYS A 262 -6.27 23.99 16.38
C LYS A 262 -4.99 23.17 16.23
N ILE A 263 -5.15 21.88 15.90
CA ILE A 263 -4.03 20.99 15.60
C ILE A 263 -3.63 21.18 14.14
N MET A 264 -2.33 21.45 13.91
CA MET A 264 -1.72 21.49 12.58
C MET A 264 -0.64 20.42 12.47
N ALA A 265 -0.72 19.62 11.42
CA ALA A 265 0.32 18.66 11.09
C ALA A 265 1.43 19.34 10.28
N LEU A 266 2.67 19.20 10.75
CA LEU A 266 3.87 19.66 10.04
C LEU A 266 4.66 18.43 9.57
N PRO A 267 5.29 18.47 8.39
CA PRO A 267 6.17 17.39 7.97
C PRO A 267 7.35 17.31 8.94
N ARG A 268 7.76 16.09 9.27
CA ARG A 268 8.99 15.85 10.02
C ARG A 268 10.16 16.24 9.12
N GLY A 269 10.94 17.23 9.54
CA GLY A 269 12.07 17.75 8.81
C GLY A 269 13.19 16.73 8.58
#